data_09b8bd2afb78fceb6cf2a6f4b96bede8
#
_entry.id   09b8bd2afb78fceb6cf2a6f4b96bede8
#
_cell.length_a   1.000
_cell.length_b   1.000
_cell.length_c   1.000
_cell.angle_alpha   90.00
_cell.angle_beta   90.00
_cell.angle_gamma   90.00
#
_symmetry.space_group_name_H-M   'P 1'
#
loop_
_entity.id
_entity.type
_entity.pdbx_description
1 polymer ?
#
loop_
_entity_poly.entity_id
_entity_poly.type
_entity_poly.pdbx_seq_one_letter_code
_entity_poly.pdbx_strand_id
1 'polypeptide(L)'
;MLESKNRVSGNIRLAEMDEDTFFEIDEPSDWLIIEALMRKRQHKEGKDVSKIKLFLTDCDGFLTDAGMYYSEEGDELKKFNTRDGMGFALLRKAGIKTGLITGEDVNLNKRRVEKLKIDFYAPGCKDKLFYVKELCSSLSISLDEVLYIGDDINDLSLLKSVGFSC
;
A
#
# COMPACT_ATOMS: atom_id res chain seq x y z
N MET A 1 32.83 -7.61 12.71
CA MET A 1 33.16 -8.92 12.14
C MET A 1 32.12 -9.93 12.64
N LEU A 2 31.33 -10.54 11.76
CA LEU A 2 30.32 -11.53 12.18
C LEU A 2 31.07 -12.85 12.45
N GLU A 3 31.08 -13.29 13.69
CA GLU A 3 31.76 -14.53 14.10
C GLU A 3 31.03 -15.81 13.70
N SER A 4 29.85 -15.71 13.09
CA SER A 4 29.04 -16.86 12.69
C SER A 4 29.24 -17.19 11.21
N LYS A 5 29.57 -18.46 10.92
CA LYS A 5 29.68 -18.99 9.54
C LYS A 5 28.32 -19.27 8.90
N ASN A 6 27.23 -19.17 9.64
CA ASN A 6 25.88 -19.46 9.17
C ASN A 6 25.09 -18.16 8.95
N ARG A 7 24.17 -18.19 7.97
CA ARG A 7 23.23 -17.07 7.70
C ARG A 7 22.28 -16.82 8.87
N VAL A 8 22.10 -17.80 9.74
CA VAL A 8 21.19 -17.74 10.87
C VAL A 8 22.02 -17.79 12.14
N SER A 9 21.96 -16.75 12.98
CA SER A 9 22.71 -16.63 14.23
C SER A 9 21.93 -15.79 15.25
N GLY A 10 22.26 -15.94 16.54
CA GLY A 10 21.58 -15.24 17.63
C GLY A 10 20.32 -15.95 18.13
N ASN A 11 19.36 -15.20 18.67
CA ASN A 11 18.09 -15.75 19.14
C ASN A 11 17.16 -16.04 17.96
N ILE A 12 17.08 -17.31 17.59
CA ILE A 12 16.23 -17.76 16.47
C ILE A 12 14.83 -17.97 17.01
N ARG A 13 13.84 -17.36 16.31
CA ARG A 13 12.41 -17.65 16.50
C ARG A 13 11.85 -18.26 15.24
N LEU A 14 11.01 -19.27 15.40
CA LEU A 14 10.24 -19.84 14.30
C LEU A 14 8.96 -19.03 14.12
N ALA A 15 8.68 -18.62 12.89
CA ALA A 15 7.39 -18.13 12.48
C ALA A 15 6.70 -19.24 11.70
N GLU A 16 5.58 -19.72 12.22
CA GLU A 16 4.72 -20.68 11.51
C GLU A 16 3.95 -19.92 10.44
N MET A 17 4.07 -20.39 9.22
CA MET A 17 3.36 -19.80 8.06
C MET A 17 2.25 -20.73 7.62
N ASP A 18 1.18 -20.15 7.10
CA ASP A 18 0.08 -20.94 6.55
C ASP A 18 0.55 -21.80 5.37
N GLU A 19 -0.01 -23.02 5.23
CA GLU A 19 0.37 -23.99 4.18
C GLU A 19 0.27 -23.42 2.77
N ASP A 20 -0.65 -22.48 2.53
CA ASP A 20 -0.88 -21.86 1.22
C ASP A 20 0.15 -20.77 0.89
N THR A 21 1.07 -20.42 1.80
CA THR A 21 2.21 -19.50 1.55
C THR A 21 3.46 -20.23 1.04
N PHE A 22 3.42 -21.54 0.92
CA PHE A 22 4.57 -22.37 0.52
C PHE A 22 4.83 -22.36 -0.99
N PHE A 23 3.86 -21.94 -1.79
CA PHE A 23 3.97 -22.00 -3.25
C PHE A 23 4.75 -20.81 -3.82
N GLU A 24 5.69 -21.11 -4.70
CA GLU A 24 6.48 -20.15 -5.47
C GLU A 24 6.04 -20.21 -6.94
N ILE A 25 6.32 -19.14 -7.71
CA ILE A 25 6.02 -19.09 -9.16
C ILE A 25 7.32 -19.34 -9.91
N ASP A 26 7.56 -20.57 -10.27
CA ASP A 26 8.72 -20.97 -11.08
C ASP A 26 8.31 -21.27 -12.53
N GLU A 27 7.11 -21.78 -12.73
CA GLU A 27 6.57 -22.16 -14.04
C GLU A 27 5.24 -21.44 -14.32
N PRO A 28 4.87 -21.22 -15.60
CA PRO A 28 3.58 -20.58 -15.95
C PRO A 28 2.35 -21.30 -15.37
N SER A 29 2.43 -22.61 -15.14
CA SER A 29 1.38 -23.41 -14.51
C SER A 29 1.13 -23.04 -13.04
N ASP A 30 2.17 -22.59 -12.34
CA ASP A 30 2.09 -22.26 -10.90
C ASP A 30 1.20 -21.05 -10.68
N TRP A 31 1.11 -20.17 -11.68
CA TRP A 31 0.21 -19.04 -11.66
C TRP A 31 -1.25 -19.46 -11.42
N LEU A 32 -1.70 -20.54 -12.06
CA LEU A 32 -3.07 -21.03 -11.90
C LEU A 32 -3.33 -21.53 -10.47
N ILE A 33 -2.33 -22.18 -9.87
CA ILE A 33 -2.42 -22.69 -8.50
C ILE A 33 -2.47 -21.54 -7.52
N ILE A 34 -1.56 -20.57 -7.67
CA ILE A 34 -1.48 -19.40 -6.78
C ILE A 34 -2.74 -18.53 -6.92
N GLU A 35 -3.23 -18.32 -8.15
CA GLU A 35 -4.48 -17.59 -8.34
C GLU A 35 -5.68 -18.27 -7.66
N ALA A 36 -5.77 -19.59 -7.73
CA ALA A 36 -6.81 -20.36 -7.05
C ALA A 36 -6.70 -20.25 -5.52
N LEU A 37 -5.49 -20.30 -4.96
CA LEU A 37 -5.25 -20.11 -3.54
C LEU A 37 -5.58 -18.70 -3.08
N MET A 38 -5.21 -17.67 -3.84
CA MET A 38 -5.58 -16.29 -3.57
C MET A 38 -7.09 -16.07 -3.59
N ARG A 39 -7.80 -16.63 -4.57
CA ARG A 39 -9.27 -16.59 -4.63
C ARG A 39 -9.89 -17.28 -3.43
N LYS A 40 -9.35 -18.44 -3.00
CA LYS A 40 -9.80 -19.15 -1.80
C LYS A 40 -9.61 -18.32 -0.53
N ARG A 41 -8.49 -17.61 -0.39
CA ARG A 41 -8.24 -16.69 0.74
C ARG A 41 -9.26 -15.56 0.74
N GLN A 42 -9.46 -14.87 -0.39
CA GLN A 42 -10.44 -13.81 -0.51
C GLN A 42 -11.86 -14.26 -0.11
N HIS A 43 -12.26 -15.49 -0.48
CA HIS A 43 -13.54 -16.06 -0.06
C HIS A 43 -13.58 -16.45 1.42
N LYS A 44 -12.45 -16.86 2.01
CA LYS A 44 -12.37 -17.28 3.42
C LYS A 44 -12.42 -16.09 4.38
N GLU A 45 -11.91 -14.94 3.96
CA GLU A 45 -11.90 -13.73 4.77
C GLU A 45 -13.22 -12.94 4.71
N GLY A 46 -14.12 -13.27 3.81
CA GLY A 46 -15.49 -12.72 3.77
C GLY A 46 -15.59 -11.19 3.73
N LYS A 47 -14.49 -10.51 3.41
CA LYS A 47 -14.46 -9.04 3.34
C LYS A 47 -15.26 -8.56 2.13
N ASP A 48 -16.36 -7.90 2.39
CA ASP A 48 -17.24 -7.34 1.37
C ASP A 48 -16.66 -6.03 0.81
N VAL A 49 -15.89 -6.14 -0.27
CA VAL A 49 -15.25 -5.00 -0.95
C VAL A 49 -16.25 -3.96 -1.47
N SER A 50 -17.55 -4.29 -1.56
CA SER A 50 -18.58 -3.34 -1.98
C SER A 50 -18.80 -2.20 -0.97
N LYS A 51 -18.32 -2.39 0.27
CA LYS A 51 -18.40 -1.37 1.34
C LYS A 51 -17.34 -0.27 1.22
N ILE A 52 -16.32 -0.45 0.39
CA ILE A 52 -15.23 0.52 0.28
C ILE A 52 -15.75 1.82 -0.32
N LYS A 53 -15.55 2.91 0.42
CA LYS A 53 -15.87 4.28 0.03
C LYS A 53 -14.64 5.17 -0.16
N LEU A 54 -13.53 4.77 0.47
CA LEU A 54 -12.29 5.53 0.46
C LEU A 54 -11.11 4.60 0.20
N PHE A 55 -10.35 4.91 -0.84
CA PHE A 55 -9.08 4.28 -1.19
C PHE A 55 -7.93 5.22 -0.84
N LEU A 56 -7.03 4.77 0.00
CA LEU A 56 -5.85 5.50 0.41
C LEU A 56 -4.59 4.71 0.12
N THR A 57 -3.52 5.40 -0.22
CA THR A 57 -2.24 4.77 -0.52
C THR A 57 -1.07 5.60 0.00
N ASP A 58 0.04 4.93 0.33
CA ASP A 58 1.34 5.59 0.42
C ASP A 58 1.86 5.95 -0.99
N CYS A 59 2.94 6.69 -1.05
CA CYS A 59 3.59 7.11 -2.29
C CYS A 59 4.69 6.14 -2.70
N ASP A 60 5.69 6.02 -1.86
CA ASP A 60 6.91 5.28 -2.16
C ASP A 60 6.69 3.78 -1.93
N GLY A 61 7.18 2.94 -2.82
CA GLY A 61 6.90 1.52 -2.82
C GLY A 61 5.58 1.12 -3.49
N PHE A 62 4.59 2.04 -3.60
CA PHE A 62 3.31 1.76 -4.26
C PHE A 62 3.13 2.54 -5.57
N LEU A 63 3.15 3.89 -5.53
CA LEU A 63 3.06 4.71 -6.75
C LEU A 63 4.41 4.87 -7.46
N THR A 64 5.49 4.56 -6.76
CA THR A 64 6.86 4.51 -7.27
C THR A 64 7.45 3.14 -6.99
N ASP A 65 8.63 2.87 -7.53
CA ASP A 65 9.44 1.68 -7.20
C ASP A 65 10.35 1.91 -5.98
N ALA A 66 10.04 2.90 -5.14
CA ALA A 66 10.84 3.39 -4.01
C ALA A 66 12.27 3.85 -4.40
N GLY A 67 12.61 3.84 -5.68
CA GLY A 67 13.88 4.34 -6.19
C GLY A 67 13.90 5.87 -6.25
N MET A 68 14.99 6.46 -5.78
CA MET A 68 15.23 7.91 -5.82
C MET A 68 16.47 8.19 -6.66
N TYR A 69 16.39 9.19 -7.53
CA TYR A 69 17.50 9.64 -8.34
C TYR A 69 17.96 11.00 -7.85
N TYR A 70 19.22 11.12 -7.49
CA TYR A 70 19.85 12.37 -7.07
C TYR A 70 20.90 12.79 -8.09
N SER A 71 20.98 14.07 -8.41
CA SER A 71 22.11 14.66 -9.11
C SER A 71 23.12 15.24 -8.13
N GLU A 72 24.33 15.58 -8.61
CA GLU A 72 25.32 16.29 -7.80
C GLU A 72 24.84 17.68 -7.35
N GLU A 73 23.84 18.24 -8.05
CA GLU A 73 23.22 19.52 -7.74
C GLU A 73 22.07 19.41 -6.75
N GLY A 74 21.74 18.16 -6.33
CA GLY A 74 20.69 17.88 -5.33
C GLY A 74 19.29 17.71 -5.91
N ASP A 75 19.16 17.59 -7.25
CA ASP A 75 17.88 17.30 -7.89
C ASP A 75 17.38 15.91 -7.48
N GLU A 76 16.09 15.83 -7.22
CA GLU A 76 15.40 14.59 -6.86
C GLU A 76 14.39 14.23 -7.95
N LEU A 77 14.42 12.98 -8.40
CA LEU A 77 13.47 12.45 -9.38
C LEU A 77 12.86 11.16 -8.86
N LYS A 78 11.55 10.98 -9.11
CA LYS A 78 10.81 9.74 -8.83
C LYS A 78 10.19 9.20 -10.10
N LYS A 79 10.20 7.88 -10.24
CA LYS A 79 9.59 7.19 -11.37
C LYS A 79 8.19 6.71 -11.01
N PHE A 80 7.18 7.31 -11.64
CA PHE A 80 5.78 6.91 -11.51
C PHE A 80 5.33 6.02 -12.66
N ASN A 81 4.36 5.13 -12.41
CA ASN A 81 3.79 4.27 -13.43
C ASN A 81 2.53 4.90 -14.05
N THR A 82 2.40 4.81 -15.37
CA THR A 82 1.23 5.35 -16.08
C THR A 82 -0.04 4.54 -15.84
N ARG A 83 0.09 3.24 -15.49
CA ARG A 83 -1.05 2.34 -15.21
C ARG A 83 -1.86 2.77 -14.00
N ASP A 84 -1.23 3.38 -13.01
CA ASP A 84 -1.93 3.91 -11.82
C ASP A 84 -3.01 4.92 -12.19
N GLY A 85 -2.74 5.72 -13.25
CA GLY A 85 -3.70 6.69 -13.74
C GLY A 85 -5.03 6.07 -14.16
N MET A 86 -5.00 4.88 -14.75
CA MET A 86 -6.21 4.13 -15.08
C MET A 86 -6.91 3.61 -13.81
N GLY A 87 -6.14 3.08 -12.84
CA GLY A 87 -6.68 2.63 -11.55
C GLY A 87 -7.45 3.73 -10.82
N PHE A 88 -6.85 4.90 -10.66
CA PHE A 88 -7.52 6.07 -10.05
C PHE A 88 -8.73 6.56 -10.85
N ALA A 89 -8.69 6.49 -12.18
CA ALA A 89 -9.83 6.83 -13.01
C ALA A 89 -11.02 5.87 -12.83
N LEU A 90 -10.76 4.58 -12.68
CA LEU A 90 -11.77 3.55 -12.42
C LEU A 90 -12.37 3.71 -11.01
N LEU A 91 -11.56 3.94 -9.99
CA LEU A 91 -12.04 4.22 -8.63
C LEU A 91 -12.99 5.43 -8.61
N ARG A 92 -12.59 6.52 -9.24
CA ARG A 92 -13.42 7.72 -9.35
C ARG A 92 -14.74 7.46 -10.11
N LYS A 93 -14.70 6.65 -11.18
CA LYS A 93 -15.90 6.24 -11.92
C LYS A 93 -16.84 5.41 -11.05
N ALA A 94 -16.30 4.60 -10.14
CA ALA A 94 -17.04 3.82 -9.16
C ALA A 94 -17.56 4.67 -7.97
N GLY A 95 -17.25 5.97 -7.92
CA GLY A 95 -17.67 6.85 -6.82
C GLY A 95 -16.81 6.71 -5.56
N ILE A 96 -15.70 5.97 -5.63
CA ILE A 96 -14.77 5.78 -4.51
C ILE A 96 -13.86 7.02 -4.42
N LYS A 97 -13.80 7.62 -3.23
CA LYS A 97 -12.86 8.70 -2.95
C LYS A 97 -11.44 8.17 -2.85
N THR A 98 -10.46 9.00 -3.24
CA THR A 98 -9.07 8.59 -3.29
C THR A 98 -8.17 9.55 -2.52
N GLY A 99 -7.10 9.00 -1.90
CA GLY A 99 -6.14 9.84 -1.19
C GLY A 99 -4.73 9.28 -1.24
N LEU A 100 -3.76 10.19 -1.16
CA LEU A 100 -2.33 9.91 -1.00
C LEU A 100 -1.85 10.44 0.34
N ILE A 101 -1.26 9.57 1.15
CA ILE A 101 -0.71 9.91 2.46
C ILE A 101 0.76 9.52 2.47
N THR A 102 1.65 10.47 2.61
CA THR A 102 3.10 10.22 2.53
C THR A 102 3.85 10.96 3.63
N GLY A 103 4.93 10.36 4.11
CA GLY A 103 5.86 10.99 5.05
C GLY A 103 6.68 12.12 4.43
N GLU A 104 6.77 12.18 3.11
CA GLU A 104 7.53 13.18 2.39
C GLU A 104 6.64 14.35 1.93
N ASP A 105 7.19 15.55 2.01
CA ASP A 105 6.59 16.80 1.49
C ASP A 105 7.43 17.34 0.32
N VAL A 106 7.25 16.72 -0.84
CA VAL A 106 7.95 17.08 -2.08
C VAL A 106 6.99 17.47 -3.19
N ASN A 107 7.38 18.46 -3.99
CA ASN A 107 6.57 18.95 -5.12
C ASN A 107 6.24 17.87 -6.17
N LEU A 108 7.09 16.85 -6.31
CA LEU A 108 6.85 15.72 -7.22
C LEU A 108 5.57 14.97 -6.87
N ASN A 109 5.37 14.68 -5.59
CA ASN A 109 4.16 14.01 -5.10
C ASN A 109 2.91 14.86 -5.35
N LYS A 110 2.97 16.17 -5.07
CA LYS A 110 1.88 17.12 -5.35
C LYS A 110 1.50 17.14 -6.83
N ARG A 111 2.47 17.24 -7.73
CA ARG A 111 2.23 17.19 -9.19
C ARG A 111 1.59 15.87 -9.63
N ARG A 112 1.98 14.76 -9.00
CA ARG A 112 1.37 13.45 -9.27
C ARG A 112 -0.09 13.41 -8.82
N VAL A 113 -0.39 13.87 -7.62
CA VAL A 113 -1.75 13.99 -7.06
C VAL A 113 -2.65 14.80 -7.99
N GLU A 114 -2.20 15.96 -8.43
CA GLU A 114 -2.95 16.84 -9.35
C GLU A 114 -3.23 16.15 -10.70
N LYS A 115 -2.19 15.50 -11.27
CA LYS A 115 -2.32 14.76 -12.54
C LYS A 115 -3.32 13.61 -12.44
N LEU A 116 -3.34 12.87 -11.33
CA LEU A 116 -4.23 11.73 -11.09
C LEU A 116 -5.62 12.17 -10.60
N LYS A 117 -5.79 13.44 -10.24
CA LYS A 117 -7.01 14.00 -9.64
C LYS A 117 -7.40 13.24 -8.37
N ILE A 118 -6.43 13.03 -7.49
CA ILE A 118 -6.63 12.42 -6.18
C ILE A 118 -7.37 13.44 -5.30
N ASP A 119 -8.39 12.98 -4.57
CA ASP A 119 -9.27 13.87 -3.78
C ASP A 119 -8.57 14.43 -2.53
N PHE A 120 -7.73 13.62 -1.85
CA PHE A 120 -7.07 13.99 -0.60
C PHE A 120 -5.56 13.80 -0.70
N TYR A 121 -4.83 14.75 -0.14
CA TYR A 121 -3.37 14.71 -0.11
C TYR A 121 -2.84 15.13 1.25
N ALA A 122 -2.07 14.26 1.88
CA ALA A 122 -1.42 14.50 3.16
C ALA A 122 0.10 14.33 3.04
N PRO A 123 0.83 15.38 2.63
CA PRO A 123 2.28 15.38 2.63
C PRO A 123 2.84 15.53 4.05
N GLY A 124 4.04 15.00 4.29
CA GLY A 124 4.74 15.13 5.57
C GLY A 124 4.00 14.48 6.76
N CYS A 125 3.07 13.56 6.47
CA CYS A 125 2.21 12.95 7.48
C CYS A 125 2.99 11.93 8.31
N LYS A 126 3.21 12.24 9.60
CA LYS A 126 3.91 11.36 10.53
C LYS A 126 2.99 10.37 11.24
N ASP A 127 1.74 10.75 11.50
CA ASP A 127 0.72 9.88 12.11
C ASP A 127 -0.42 9.66 11.11
N LYS A 128 -0.23 8.67 10.25
CA LYS A 128 -1.18 8.34 9.19
C LYS A 128 -2.52 7.85 9.77
N LEU A 129 -2.50 7.11 10.89
CA LEU A 129 -3.73 6.62 11.52
C LEU A 129 -4.57 7.77 12.09
N PHE A 130 -3.95 8.72 12.76
CA PHE A 130 -4.65 9.90 13.28
C PHE A 130 -5.28 10.69 12.12
N TYR A 131 -4.52 10.98 11.08
CA TYR A 131 -5.02 11.69 9.91
C TYR A 131 -6.23 11.00 9.27
N VAL A 132 -6.16 9.66 9.09
CA VAL A 132 -7.26 8.91 8.47
C VAL A 132 -8.51 8.89 9.35
N LYS A 133 -8.37 8.83 10.68
CA LYS A 133 -9.51 8.94 11.61
C LYS A 133 -10.24 10.27 11.47
N GLU A 134 -9.48 11.38 11.41
CA GLU A 134 -10.05 12.72 11.21
C GLU A 134 -10.72 12.83 9.83
N LEU A 135 -10.09 12.29 8.79
CA LEU A 135 -10.65 12.26 7.44
C LEU A 135 -11.94 11.45 7.38
N CYS A 136 -11.97 10.26 7.98
CA CYS A 136 -13.17 9.43 8.07
C CYS A 136 -14.32 10.14 8.80
N SER A 137 -14.00 10.83 9.91
CA SER A 137 -14.97 11.63 10.65
C SER A 137 -15.57 12.73 9.77
N SER A 138 -14.74 13.44 9.01
CA SER A 138 -15.19 14.51 8.10
C SER A 138 -16.07 14.00 6.94
N LEU A 139 -15.83 12.77 6.49
CA LEU A 139 -16.57 12.10 5.42
C LEU A 139 -17.79 11.31 5.92
N SER A 140 -17.98 11.19 7.23
CA SER A 140 -19.01 10.37 7.86
C SER A 140 -18.94 8.89 7.42
N ILE A 141 -17.73 8.35 7.36
CA ILE A 141 -17.45 6.93 7.05
C ILE A 141 -16.69 6.29 8.22
N SER A 142 -16.72 4.95 8.29
CA SER A 142 -15.96 4.18 9.27
C SER A 142 -14.62 3.70 8.67
N LEU A 143 -13.67 3.33 9.54
CA LEU A 143 -12.41 2.71 9.09
C LEU A 143 -12.64 1.40 8.33
N ASP A 144 -13.74 0.68 8.60
CA ASP A 144 -14.10 -0.55 7.88
C ASP A 144 -14.46 -0.32 6.41
N GLU A 145 -14.75 0.94 6.02
CA GLU A 145 -15.07 1.36 4.66
C GLU A 145 -13.84 1.92 3.91
N VAL A 146 -12.66 1.81 4.55
CA VAL A 146 -11.39 2.28 3.99
C VAL A 146 -10.56 1.10 3.50
N LEU A 147 -10.02 1.24 2.29
CA LEU A 147 -8.92 0.41 1.79
C LEU A 147 -7.63 1.24 1.83
N TYR A 148 -6.60 0.69 2.46
CA TYR A 148 -5.28 1.30 2.52
C TYR A 148 -4.20 0.37 1.98
N ILE A 149 -3.28 0.94 1.18
CA ILE A 149 -2.08 0.25 0.69
C ILE A 149 -0.84 1.00 1.14
N GLY A 150 0.07 0.27 1.78
CA GLY A 150 1.36 0.78 2.23
C GLY A 150 2.33 -0.37 2.49
N ASP A 151 3.63 -0.09 2.42
CA ASP A 151 4.70 -1.08 2.48
C ASP A 151 5.71 -0.83 3.61
N ASP A 152 5.60 0.30 4.32
CA ASP A 152 6.54 0.67 5.37
C ASP A 152 5.99 0.36 6.78
N ILE A 153 6.91 0.26 7.74
CA ILE A 153 6.60 0.10 9.15
C ILE A 153 5.73 1.24 9.71
N ASN A 154 5.86 2.43 9.13
CA ASN A 154 5.05 3.61 9.46
C ASN A 154 3.57 3.44 9.11
N ASP A 155 3.24 2.49 8.22
CA ASP A 155 1.89 2.17 7.79
C ASP A 155 1.20 1.16 8.69
N LEU A 156 1.97 0.42 9.49
CA LEU A 156 1.50 -0.74 10.22
C LEU A 156 0.28 -0.46 11.12
N SER A 157 0.25 0.70 11.78
CA SER A 157 -0.86 1.09 12.66
C SER A 157 -2.15 1.31 11.86
N LEU A 158 -2.04 1.90 10.66
CA LEU A 158 -3.16 2.14 9.77
C LEU A 158 -3.61 0.84 9.09
N LEU A 159 -2.68 0.04 8.57
CA LEU A 159 -2.95 -1.28 7.95
C LEU A 159 -3.75 -2.21 8.87
N LYS A 160 -3.46 -2.18 10.18
CA LYS A 160 -4.18 -2.99 11.19
C LYS A 160 -5.57 -2.43 11.56
N SER A 161 -5.86 -1.18 11.22
CA SER A 161 -7.05 -0.46 11.70
C SER A 161 -8.14 -0.32 10.64
N VAL A 162 -7.79 -0.42 9.36
CA VAL A 162 -8.74 -0.29 8.25
C VAL A 162 -9.45 -1.59 7.91
N GLY A 163 -10.58 -1.50 7.24
CA GLY A 163 -11.34 -2.67 6.81
C GLY A 163 -10.59 -3.53 5.79
N PHE A 164 -9.83 -2.88 4.91
CA PHE A 164 -9.05 -3.54 3.86
C PHE A 164 -7.63 -2.98 3.84
N SER A 165 -6.64 -3.87 3.86
CA SER A 165 -5.22 -3.50 3.81
C SER A 165 -4.43 -4.43 2.91
N CYS A 166 -3.44 -3.87 2.21
CA CYS A 166 -2.47 -4.58 1.39
C CYS A 166 -1.06 -4.04 1.67
#